data_22bc2e69911e763034ca1a695e819158
#
_entry.id   22bc2e69911e763034ca1a695e819158
#
_cell.length_a   1.000
_cell.length_b   1.000
_cell.length_c   1.000
_cell.angle_alpha   90.00
_cell.angle_beta   90.00
_cell.angle_gamma   90.00
#
_symmetry.space_group_name_H-M   'P 1'
#
loop_
_entity.id
_entity.type
_entity.pdbx_description
1 polymer ?
#
loop_
_entity_poly.entity_id
_entity_poly.type
_entity_poly.pdbx_seq_one_letter_code
_entity_poly.pdbx_strand_id
1 'polypeptide(L)'
;MMYAITWNESKTHMVQVGITPKRLLKELKQNQISNVVADMPVYKGMEIYVVNSKTKIIEGATDKNKIGKKIRTSNKNYQYITRKHGTYNVSVSISESMFSQSNIVAILIVGIYLTLASCLLVLMLSRVLKEKYEKEKYMYTSNTDGLTKCFNRRAYDSDMEKLDLNTEWAYISLDLNGLKQANDSLGHSAGDELICAASNCMKFAFASYGKIYRIGGDEFVVWIQNSVSNLDSILQVFDATVHDWHGKYSNSISVSYGVVKSSEKSFDSVQEISKLADERMYQNKKDYYTTSCNDRRS
;
A
#
# COMPACT_ATOMS: atom_id res chain seq x y z
N MET A 1 25.17 50.14 -10.99
CA MET A 1 23.89 50.16 -10.29
C MET A 1 24.05 49.27 -9.06
N MET A 2 23.66 49.75 -7.88
CA MET A 2 23.70 48.92 -6.65
C MET A 2 22.26 48.48 -6.40
N TYR A 3 22.07 47.20 -6.20
CA TYR A 3 20.73 46.66 -5.92
C TYR A 3 20.74 46.06 -4.53
N ALA A 4 19.72 46.39 -3.74
CA ALA A 4 19.40 45.66 -2.53
C ALA A 4 18.07 44.94 -2.77
N ILE A 5 18.03 43.68 -2.48
CA ILE A 5 16.85 42.86 -2.63
C ILE A 5 16.38 42.45 -1.23
N THR A 6 15.14 42.75 -0.90
CA THR A 6 14.53 42.30 0.35
C THR A 6 13.05 42.04 0.15
N TRP A 7 12.46 41.25 1.06
CA TRP A 7 11.02 41.08 1.13
C TRP A 7 10.37 42.29 1.80
N ASN A 8 9.15 42.66 1.34
CA ASN A 8 8.32 43.62 2.06
C ASN A 8 7.93 43.08 3.45
N GLU A 9 7.39 43.88 4.35
CA GLU A 9 7.00 43.46 5.71
C GLU A 9 6.01 42.30 5.73
N SER A 10 5.10 42.24 4.75
CA SER A 10 4.13 41.15 4.59
C SER A 10 4.69 39.90 3.88
N LYS A 11 5.96 39.90 3.45
CA LYS A 11 6.64 38.83 2.70
C LYS A 11 5.94 38.34 1.43
N THR A 12 5.07 39.19 0.85
CA THR A 12 4.31 38.85 -0.35
C THR A 12 5.01 39.27 -1.65
N HIS A 13 5.92 40.24 -1.56
CA HIS A 13 6.63 40.75 -2.73
C HIS A 13 8.10 40.98 -2.42
N MET A 14 8.96 40.66 -3.40
CA MET A 14 10.39 40.96 -3.34
C MET A 14 10.59 42.38 -3.86
N VAL A 15 11.15 43.25 -3.03
CA VAL A 15 11.47 44.61 -3.40
C VAL A 15 12.94 44.72 -3.78
N GLN A 16 13.20 45.11 -5.01
CA GLN A 16 14.53 45.42 -5.50
C GLN A 16 14.69 46.92 -5.55
N VAL A 17 15.60 47.45 -4.73
CA VAL A 17 15.94 48.89 -4.76
C VAL A 17 17.25 49.06 -5.51
N GLY A 18 17.20 49.75 -6.62
CA GLY A 18 18.39 50.11 -7.40
C GLY A 18 18.73 51.58 -7.22
N ILE A 19 19.96 51.86 -6.75
CA ILE A 19 20.50 53.24 -6.70
C ILE A 19 21.66 53.32 -7.68
N THR A 20 21.58 54.27 -8.64
CA THR A 20 22.73 54.58 -9.48
C THR A 20 23.70 55.48 -8.71
N PRO A 21 24.96 55.08 -8.53
CA PRO A 21 25.95 55.92 -7.82
C PRO A 21 26.06 57.33 -8.37
N LYS A 22 25.81 57.51 -9.66
CA LYS A 22 25.87 58.81 -10.34
C LYS A 22 24.73 59.75 -9.90
N ARG A 23 23.54 59.21 -9.68
CA ARG A 23 22.37 59.98 -9.18
C ARG A 23 22.57 60.34 -7.70
N LEU A 24 23.00 59.36 -6.90
CA LEU A 24 23.34 59.56 -5.50
C LEU A 24 24.37 60.69 -5.32
N LEU A 25 25.44 60.67 -6.11
CA LEU A 25 26.52 61.69 -6.03
C LEU A 25 26.12 63.04 -6.56
N LYS A 26 25.21 63.13 -7.53
CA LYS A 26 24.64 64.40 -8.00
C LYS A 26 23.81 65.07 -6.91
N GLU A 27 23.00 64.33 -6.22
CA GLU A 27 22.17 64.84 -5.09
C GLU A 27 23.06 65.19 -3.86
N LEU A 28 24.15 64.39 -3.61
CA LEU A 28 25.09 64.65 -2.55
C LEU A 28 25.93 65.92 -2.77
N LYS A 29 26.11 66.37 -4.01
CA LYS A 29 26.78 67.66 -4.32
C LYS A 29 25.87 68.85 -4.10
N GLN A 30 24.54 68.67 -4.14
CA GLN A 30 23.55 69.74 -3.93
C GLN A 30 23.18 69.96 -2.46
N ASN A 31 23.36 68.90 -1.60
CA ASN A 31 23.03 68.92 -0.17
C ASN A 31 24.22 68.40 0.67
N GLN A 32 24.24 68.72 1.96
CA GLN A 32 25.23 68.10 2.85
C GLN A 32 25.09 66.57 2.85
N ILE A 33 26.17 65.87 2.47
CA ILE A 33 26.20 64.41 2.27
C ILE A 33 25.63 63.67 3.47
N SER A 34 25.92 64.16 4.70
CA SER A 34 25.46 63.56 5.94
C SER A 34 23.93 63.52 6.11
N ASN A 35 23.24 64.57 5.65
CA ASN A 35 21.77 64.65 5.80
C ASN A 35 21.04 63.76 4.79
N VAL A 36 21.51 63.82 3.53
CA VAL A 36 20.90 63.02 2.46
C VAL A 36 21.03 61.53 2.72
N VAL A 37 22.15 61.06 3.21
CA VAL A 37 22.34 59.64 3.48
C VAL A 37 21.59 59.17 4.74
N ALA A 38 21.50 60.03 5.75
CA ALA A 38 20.79 59.73 7.00
C ALA A 38 19.28 59.55 6.79
N ASP A 39 18.69 60.26 5.81
CA ASP A 39 17.27 60.22 5.50
C ASP A 39 16.94 59.14 4.43
N MET A 40 17.90 58.38 3.94
CA MET A 40 17.65 57.30 2.99
C MET A 40 16.90 56.13 3.67
N PRO A 41 15.81 55.67 3.07
CA PRO A 41 15.11 54.53 3.59
C PRO A 41 15.98 53.27 3.43
N VAL A 42 16.28 52.60 4.52
CA VAL A 42 17.04 51.35 4.55
C VAL A 42 16.21 50.30 5.28
N TYR A 43 16.38 49.06 4.86
CA TYR A 43 15.74 47.93 5.56
C TYR A 43 16.43 47.65 6.90
N LYS A 44 15.70 47.12 7.84
CA LYS A 44 16.24 46.69 9.14
C LYS A 44 17.47 45.80 8.95
N GLY A 45 18.60 46.12 9.55
CA GLY A 45 19.89 45.41 9.41
C GLY A 45 20.72 45.80 8.18
N MET A 46 20.30 46.78 7.37
CA MET A 46 21.09 47.39 6.32
C MET A 46 21.52 48.79 6.73
N GLU A 47 22.76 49.13 6.35
CA GLU A 47 23.27 50.49 6.52
C GLU A 47 24.03 50.92 5.26
N ILE A 48 23.89 52.19 4.90
CA ILE A 48 24.59 52.81 3.76
C ILE A 48 25.63 53.75 4.30
N TYR A 49 26.84 53.67 3.77
CA TYR A 49 27.96 54.55 4.09
C TYR A 49 28.47 55.20 2.82
N VAL A 50 28.77 56.50 2.92
CA VAL A 50 29.57 57.25 1.92
C VAL A 50 30.88 57.59 2.57
N VAL A 51 31.95 57.02 2.04
CA VAL A 51 33.31 57.08 2.63
C VAL A 51 34.22 57.81 1.66
N ASN A 52 34.99 58.77 2.14
CA ASN A 52 36.05 59.38 1.36
C ASN A 52 37.15 58.37 1.04
N SER A 53 37.47 58.21 -0.26
CA SER A 53 38.43 57.21 -0.72
C SER A 53 39.86 57.43 -0.21
N LYS A 54 40.23 58.70 0.04
CA LYS A 54 41.56 59.08 0.50
C LYS A 54 41.71 59.02 2.01
N THR A 55 40.79 59.64 2.74
CA THR A 55 40.87 59.74 4.22
C THR A 55 40.29 58.50 4.92
N LYS A 56 39.49 57.71 4.23
CA LYS A 56 38.73 56.55 4.77
C LYS A 56 37.72 56.93 5.88
N ILE A 57 37.38 58.24 5.93
CA ILE A 57 36.37 58.75 6.90
C ILE A 57 35.00 58.65 6.29
N ILE A 58 34.01 58.29 7.09
CA ILE A 58 32.59 58.23 6.76
C ILE A 58 32.06 59.66 6.74
N GLU A 59 31.67 60.20 5.59
CA GLU A 59 31.11 61.53 5.42
C GLU A 59 29.57 61.52 5.41
N GLY A 60 28.98 60.38 5.18
CA GLY A 60 27.53 60.16 5.28
C GLY A 60 27.21 58.72 5.66
N ALA A 61 26.25 58.53 6.54
CA ALA A 61 25.77 57.22 6.96
C ALA A 61 24.30 57.29 7.35
N THR A 62 23.56 56.18 7.16
CA THR A 62 22.18 56.04 7.66
C THR A 62 22.13 56.00 9.19
N ASP A 63 23.22 55.50 9.85
CA ASP A 63 23.44 55.72 11.29
C ASP A 63 24.34 56.95 11.50
N LYS A 64 23.74 58.05 11.94
CA LYS A 64 24.42 59.34 12.18
C LYS A 64 25.60 59.25 13.14
N ASN A 65 25.58 58.28 14.10
CA ASN A 65 26.64 58.09 15.07
C ASN A 65 27.95 57.55 14.46
N LYS A 66 27.94 57.12 13.19
CA LYS A 66 29.10 56.63 12.46
C LYS A 66 29.79 57.68 11.60
N ILE A 67 29.18 58.82 11.39
CA ILE A 67 29.74 59.92 10.64
C ILE A 67 31.02 60.45 11.33
N GLY A 68 32.07 60.75 10.58
CA GLY A 68 33.35 61.20 11.08
C GLY A 68 34.32 60.09 11.56
N LYS A 69 33.83 58.86 11.66
CA LYS A 69 34.65 57.70 12.05
C LYS A 69 35.30 57.05 10.82
N LYS A 70 36.44 56.37 11.01
CA LYS A 70 37.00 55.53 9.95
C LYS A 70 36.18 54.27 9.77
N ILE A 71 35.91 53.93 8.52
CA ILE A 71 35.18 52.67 8.20
C ILE A 71 36.00 51.44 8.60
N ARG A 72 35.41 50.51 9.29
CA ARG A 72 35.96 49.18 9.57
C ARG A 72 35.15 48.14 8.77
N THR A 73 35.76 47.68 7.65
CA THR A 73 35.10 46.68 6.75
C THR A 73 35.37 45.24 7.18
N SER A 74 36.04 45.01 8.29
CA SER A 74 36.44 43.67 8.76
C SER A 74 35.54 43.07 9.85
N ASN A 75 34.33 43.59 9.99
CA ASN A 75 33.39 43.00 10.95
C ASN A 75 32.74 41.75 10.33
N LYS A 76 33.03 40.57 10.88
CA LYS A 76 32.54 39.27 10.40
C LYS A 76 30.99 39.12 10.45
N ASN A 77 30.31 39.99 11.18
CA ASN A 77 28.85 39.96 11.34
C ASN A 77 28.09 40.74 10.24
N TYR A 78 28.83 41.34 9.29
CA TYR A 78 28.24 42.12 8.22
C TYR A 78 28.92 41.82 6.89
N GLN A 79 28.14 41.65 5.86
CA GLN A 79 28.60 41.65 4.48
C GLN A 79 28.65 43.06 3.94
N TYR A 80 29.74 43.44 3.27
CA TYR A 80 29.94 44.78 2.71
C TYR A 80 30.02 44.70 1.19
N ILE A 81 29.15 45.46 0.52
CA ILE A 81 29.21 45.70 -0.91
C ILE A 81 29.69 47.13 -1.14
N THR A 82 30.89 47.32 -1.70
CA THR A 82 31.47 48.64 -1.91
C THR A 82 31.65 48.93 -3.39
N ARG A 83 31.21 50.12 -3.82
CA ARG A 83 31.43 50.65 -5.17
C ARG A 83 32.14 52.00 -5.08
N LYS A 84 33.23 52.14 -5.83
CA LYS A 84 33.97 53.41 -5.92
C LYS A 84 33.37 54.30 -6.96
N HIS A 85 33.20 55.60 -6.64
CA HIS A 85 32.76 56.61 -7.57
C HIS A 85 33.45 57.94 -7.31
N GLY A 86 34.40 58.32 -8.14
CA GLY A 86 35.25 59.50 -7.98
C GLY A 86 36.06 59.43 -6.69
N THR A 87 35.91 60.44 -5.84
CA THR A 87 36.57 60.57 -4.53
C THR A 87 35.86 59.83 -3.41
N TYR A 88 34.74 59.18 -3.69
CA TYR A 88 33.93 58.52 -2.69
C TYR A 88 33.79 57.00 -2.95
N ASN A 89 33.69 56.26 -1.90
CA ASN A 89 33.26 54.88 -1.90
C ASN A 89 31.85 54.79 -1.26
N VAL A 90 30.88 54.27 -1.98
CA VAL A 90 29.55 53.96 -1.42
C VAL A 90 29.56 52.52 -1.00
N SER A 91 29.34 52.25 0.29
CA SER A 91 29.30 50.92 0.87
C SER A 91 27.93 50.64 1.48
N VAL A 92 27.41 49.48 1.21
CA VAL A 92 26.21 48.94 1.87
C VAL A 92 26.64 47.80 2.74
N SER A 93 26.27 47.83 4.02
CA SER A 93 26.46 46.68 4.92
C SER A 93 25.12 46.00 5.17
N ILE A 94 25.16 44.70 5.23
CA ILE A 94 24.00 43.83 5.53
C ILE A 94 24.38 42.96 6.71
N SER A 95 23.53 42.92 7.77
CA SER A 95 23.75 42.11 8.93
C SER A 95 23.55 40.64 8.61
N GLU A 96 24.58 39.84 8.85
CA GLU A 96 24.55 38.38 8.63
C GLU A 96 23.57 37.64 9.53
N SER A 97 23.31 38.17 10.76
CA SER A 97 22.32 37.60 11.69
C SER A 97 20.90 37.63 11.17
N MET A 98 20.52 38.66 10.43
CA MET A 98 19.17 38.74 9.82
C MET A 98 18.97 37.73 8.70
N PHE A 99 20.03 37.50 7.90
CA PHE A 99 19.98 36.53 6.81
C PHE A 99 19.93 35.08 7.36
N SER A 100 20.72 34.82 8.41
CA SER A 100 20.75 33.50 9.10
C SER A 100 19.42 33.17 9.78
N GLN A 101 18.84 34.10 10.54
CA GLN A 101 17.55 33.86 11.23
C GLN A 101 16.40 33.56 10.25
N SER A 102 16.31 34.31 9.15
CA SER A 102 15.27 34.07 8.14
C SER A 102 15.38 32.69 7.49
N ASN A 103 16.62 32.24 7.23
CA ASN A 103 16.86 30.93 6.64
C ASN A 103 16.54 29.79 7.62
N ILE A 104 16.89 29.92 8.92
CA ILE A 104 16.55 28.91 9.94
C ILE A 104 15.04 28.75 10.08
N VAL A 105 14.27 29.85 10.12
CA VAL A 105 12.81 29.78 10.19
C VAL A 105 12.22 29.11 8.96
N ALA A 106 12.72 29.42 7.77
CA ALA A 106 12.28 28.79 6.53
C ALA A 106 12.55 27.27 6.53
N ILE A 107 13.75 26.85 6.98
CA ILE A 107 14.11 25.44 7.10
C ILE A 107 13.18 24.71 8.09
N LEU A 108 12.89 25.32 9.24
CA LEU A 108 11.98 24.74 10.23
C LEU A 108 10.55 24.57 9.67
N ILE A 109 10.03 25.58 8.96
CA ILE A 109 8.69 25.49 8.33
C ILE A 109 8.64 24.37 7.30
N VAL A 110 9.67 24.26 6.44
CA VAL A 110 9.75 23.18 5.44
C VAL A 110 9.85 21.81 6.14
N GLY A 111 10.66 21.71 7.20
CA GLY A 111 10.79 20.50 8.00
C GLY A 111 9.45 20.05 8.61
N ILE A 112 8.70 20.97 9.21
CA ILE A 112 7.37 20.69 9.77
C ILE A 112 6.41 20.25 8.66
N TYR A 113 6.42 20.92 7.51
CA TYR A 113 5.56 20.55 6.38
C TYR A 113 5.87 19.12 5.89
N LEU A 114 7.14 18.78 5.71
CA LEU A 114 7.55 17.44 5.27
C LEU A 114 7.17 16.36 6.28
N THR A 115 7.31 16.63 7.58
CA THR A 115 6.91 15.66 8.63
C THR A 115 5.41 15.45 8.65
N LEU A 116 4.61 16.52 8.53
CA LEU A 116 3.16 16.41 8.43
C LEU A 116 2.72 15.65 7.17
N ALA A 117 3.33 15.95 6.02
CA ALA A 117 3.04 15.27 4.77
C ALA A 117 3.39 13.78 4.83
N SER A 118 4.54 13.42 5.42
CA SER A 118 4.93 12.03 5.61
C SER A 118 3.99 11.28 6.56
N CYS A 119 3.57 11.91 7.66
CA CYS A 119 2.61 11.35 8.60
C CYS A 119 1.26 11.07 7.91
N LEU A 120 0.78 12.02 7.11
CA LEU A 120 -0.47 11.89 6.36
C LEU A 120 -0.39 10.75 5.33
N LEU A 121 0.75 10.63 4.65
CA LEU A 121 1.01 9.54 3.70
C LEU A 121 0.97 8.18 4.40
N VAL A 122 1.64 8.05 5.56
CA VAL A 122 1.63 6.81 6.35
C VAL A 122 0.22 6.45 6.81
N LEU A 123 -0.57 7.43 7.27
CA LEU A 123 -1.96 7.21 7.66
C LEU A 123 -2.84 6.78 6.48
N MET A 124 -2.68 7.38 5.30
CA MET A 124 -3.40 6.97 4.10
C MET A 124 -3.02 5.55 3.68
N LEU A 125 -1.72 5.24 3.66
CA LEU A 125 -1.23 3.91 3.30
C LEU A 125 -1.75 2.84 4.27
N SER A 126 -1.72 3.12 5.58
CA SER A 126 -2.24 2.19 6.60
C SER A 126 -3.73 1.92 6.44
N ARG A 127 -4.54 2.93 6.07
CA ARG A 127 -5.97 2.74 5.77
C ARG A 127 -6.18 1.84 4.56
N VAL A 128 -5.47 2.12 3.46
CA VAL A 128 -5.59 1.31 2.23
C VAL A 128 -5.20 -0.15 2.48
N LEU A 129 -4.10 -0.38 3.21
CA LEU A 129 -3.67 -1.74 3.58
C LEU A 129 -4.70 -2.43 4.49
N LYS A 130 -5.27 -1.71 5.46
CA LYS A 130 -6.31 -2.25 6.33
C LYS A 130 -7.58 -2.62 5.54
N GLU A 131 -8.05 -1.74 4.67
CA GLU A 131 -9.22 -2.02 3.81
C GLU A 131 -8.98 -3.24 2.91
N LYS A 132 -7.78 -3.35 2.31
CA LYS A 132 -7.41 -4.53 1.51
C LYS A 132 -7.43 -5.80 2.35
N TYR A 133 -6.82 -5.79 3.54
CA TYR A 133 -6.79 -6.92 4.46
C TYR A 133 -8.21 -7.34 4.91
N GLU A 134 -9.06 -6.38 5.30
CA GLU A 134 -10.46 -6.64 5.70
C GLU A 134 -11.27 -7.23 4.53
N LYS A 135 -11.06 -6.73 3.31
CA LYS A 135 -11.71 -7.25 2.11
C LYS A 135 -11.26 -8.69 1.81
N GLU A 136 -9.96 -8.98 1.86
CA GLU A 136 -9.43 -10.34 1.67
C GLU A 136 -9.95 -11.29 2.74
N LYS A 137 -9.96 -10.88 4.00
CA LYS A 137 -10.51 -11.64 5.11
C LYS A 137 -12.00 -11.90 4.93
N TYR A 138 -12.77 -10.87 4.54
CA TYR A 138 -14.20 -11.01 4.26
C TYR A 138 -14.43 -11.98 3.10
N MET A 139 -13.68 -11.87 2.01
CA MET A 139 -13.77 -12.77 0.87
C MET A 139 -13.41 -14.21 1.25
N TYR A 140 -12.37 -14.40 2.06
CA TYR A 140 -12.00 -15.72 2.57
C TYR A 140 -13.12 -16.32 3.44
N THR A 141 -13.60 -15.61 4.45
CA THR A 141 -14.66 -16.11 5.34
C THR A 141 -16.01 -16.28 4.63
N SER A 142 -16.29 -15.46 3.63
CA SER A 142 -17.50 -15.53 2.83
C SER A 142 -17.52 -16.69 1.82
N ASN A 143 -16.34 -17.16 1.41
CA ASN A 143 -16.18 -18.17 0.34
C ASN A 143 -15.70 -19.53 0.87
N THR A 144 -15.43 -19.67 2.18
CA THR A 144 -15.01 -20.94 2.77
C THR A 144 -16.07 -21.50 3.72
N ASP A 145 -16.12 -22.82 3.82
CA ASP A 145 -16.92 -23.54 4.79
C ASP A 145 -16.29 -23.47 6.20
N GLY A 146 -17.12 -23.17 7.19
CA GLY A 146 -16.67 -22.94 8.57
C GLY A 146 -16.02 -24.16 9.23
N LEU A 147 -16.50 -25.37 8.92
CA LEU A 147 -16.02 -26.62 9.52
C LEU A 147 -14.79 -27.15 8.78
N THR A 148 -14.89 -27.31 7.49
CA THR A 148 -13.87 -27.98 6.68
C THR A 148 -12.78 -27.05 6.14
N LYS A 149 -13.04 -25.74 6.05
CA LYS A 149 -12.18 -24.76 5.37
C LYS A 149 -11.98 -25.02 3.87
N CYS A 150 -12.78 -25.92 3.26
CA CYS A 150 -12.95 -26.00 1.81
C CYS A 150 -13.68 -24.77 1.31
N PHE A 151 -13.70 -24.52 0.00
CA PHE A 151 -14.60 -23.53 -0.57
C PHE A 151 -16.05 -23.94 -0.30
N ASN A 152 -16.91 -22.94 -0.09
CA ASN A 152 -18.34 -23.19 0.17
C ASN A 152 -19.18 -23.17 -1.12
N ARG A 153 -20.49 -23.42 -1.00
CA ARG A 153 -21.45 -23.37 -2.10
C ARG A 153 -21.41 -22.06 -2.89
N ARG A 154 -21.29 -20.93 -2.18
CA ARG A 154 -21.23 -19.61 -2.83
C ARG A 154 -19.98 -19.47 -3.73
N ALA A 155 -18.84 -19.94 -3.26
CA ALA A 155 -17.61 -19.95 -4.08
C ALA A 155 -17.77 -20.88 -5.28
N TYR A 156 -18.37 -22.06 -5.09
CA TYR A 156 -18.70 -22.99 -6.16
C TYR A 156 -19.54 -22.32 -7.24
N ASP A 157 -20.69 -21.74 -6.89
CA ASP A 157 -21.60 -21.11 -7.84
C ASP A 157 -20.88 -19.99 -8.62
N SER A 158 -20.12 -19.12 -7.94
CA SER A 158 -19.37 -18.02 -8.56
C SER A 158 -18.23 -18.49 -9.49
N ASP A 159 -17.56 -19.59 -9.16
CA ASP A 159 -16.49 -20.13 -9.97
C ASP A 159 -17.03 -20.88 -11.19
N MET A 160 -18.12 -21.63 -11.03
CA MET A 160 -18.76 -22.39 -12.11
C MET A 160 -19.35 -21.51 -13.22
N GLU A 161 -19.82 -20.29 -12.87
CA GLU A 161 -20.28 -19.31 -13.86
C GLU A 161 -19.18 -18.78 -14.80
N LYS A 162 -17.91 -18.88 -14.37
CA LYS A 162 -16.75 -18.29 -15.10
C LYS A 162 -15.87 -19.32 -15.78
N LEU A 163 -16.26 -20.59 -15.75
CA LEU A 163 -15.44 -21.67 -16.29
C LEU A 163 -15.35 -21.63 -17.82
N ASP A 164 -14.14 -21.83 -18.31
CA ASP A 164 -13.91 -22.13 -19.71
C ASP A 164 -13.91 -23.66 -19.92
N LEU A 165 -14.98 -24.17 -20.52
CA LEU A 165 -15.16 -25.59 -20.79
C LEU A 165 -14.32 -26.09 -21.98
N ASN A 166 -13.66 -25.19 -22.73
CA ASN A 166 -12.80 -25.56 -23.86
C ASN A 166 -11.38 -26.01 -23.44
N THR A 167 -11.07 -25.92 -22.15
CA THR A 167 -9.79 -26.38 -21.61
C THR A 167 -9.87 -27.83 -21.13
N GLU A 168 -8.74 -28.44 -20.75
CA GLU A 168 -8.76 -29.74 -20.04
C GLU A 168 -9.25 -29.56 -18.60
N TRP A 169 -10.24 -30.33 -18.21
CA TRP A 169 -10.78 -30.35 -16.86
C TRP A 169 -11.31 -31.72 -16.45
N ALA A 170 -11.40 -31.93 -15.14
CA ALA A 170 -12.16 -33.02 -14.54
C ALA A 170 -13.06 -32.47 -13.40
N TYR A 171 -14.27 -32.96 -13.35
CA TYR A 171 -15.26 -32.68 -12.35
C TYR A 171 -15.53 -33.96 -11.54
N ILE A 172 -15.46 -33.87 -10.21
CA ILE A 172 -15.70 -34.99 -9.31
C ILE A 172 -16.78 -34.58 -8.33
N SER A 173 -17.92 -35.26 -8.33
CA SER A 173 -18.95 -35.17 -7.30
C SER A 173 -18.67 -36.24 -6.24
N LEU A 174 -18.67 -35.84 -4.95
CA LEU A 174 -18.37 -36.73 -3.84
C LEU A 174 -19.40 -36.60 -2.73
N ASP A 175 -19.72 -37.73 -2.10
CA ASP A 175 -20.70 -37.80 -1.00
C ASP A 175 -20.15 -38.73 0.11
N LEU A 176 -20.23 -38.26 1.35
CA LEU A 176 -19.78 -39.02 2.53
C LEU A 176 -20.83 -40.04 2.94
N ASN A 177 -20.46 -41.30 2.90
CA ASN A 177 -21.37 -42.41 3.26
C ASN A 177 -21.58 -42.52 4.78
N GLY A 178 -22.79 -42.83 5.20
CA GLY A 178 -23.12 -43.17 6.58
C GLY A 178 -23.10 -42.00 7.57
N LEU A 179 -23.03 -40.75 7.14
CA LEU A 179 -23.00 -39.58 8.02
C LEU A 179 -24.20 -39.51 8.95
N LYS A 180 -25.42 -39.75 8.43
CA LYS A 180 -26.64 -39.77 9.25
C LYS A 180 -26.56 -40.82 10.34
N GLN A 181 -26.12 -42.06 10.02
CA GLN A 181 -25.99 -43.12 10.98
C GLN A 181 -24.96 -42.79 12.08
N ALA A 182 -23.84 -42.16 11.72
CA ALA A 182 -22.83 -41.71 12.68
C ALA A 182 -23.38 -40.64 13.62
N ASN A 183 -24.12 -39.64 13.09
CA ASN A 183 -24.78 -38.61 13.88
C ASN A 183 -25.81 -39.20 14.85
N ASP A 184 -26.67 -40.11 14.37
CA ASP A 184 -27.74 -40.72 15.17
C ASP A 184 -27.18 -41.66 16.27
N SER A 185 -26.05 -42.34 16.00
CA SER A 185 -25.48 -43.34 16.93
C SER A 185 -24.47 -42.74 17.88
N LEU A 186 -23.60 -41.80 17.43
CA LEU A 186 -22.45 -41.28 18.13
C LEU A 186 -22.50 -39.77 18.39
N GLY A 187 -23.54 -39.12 17.90
CA GLY A 187 -23.73 -37.66 18.05
C GLY A 187 -23.04 -36.83 16.99
N HIS A 188 -23.40 -35.54 16.92
CA HIS A 188 -22.91 -34.61 15.89
C HIS A 188 -21.39 -34.44 15.86
N SER A 189 -20.72 -34.61 17.00
CA SER A 189 -19.23 -34.53 17.03
C SER A 189 -18.56 -35.62 16.21
N ALA A 190 -19.19 -36.80 16.12
CA ALA A 190 -18.70 -37.90 15.27
C ALA A 190 -18.93 -37.59 13.78
N GLY A 191 -20.10 -37.03 13.45
CA GLY A 191 -20.35 -36.57 12.08
C GLY A 191 -19.42 -35.45 11.63
N ASP A 192 -19.14 -34.48 12.50
CA ASP A 192 -18.16 -33.42 12.23
C ASP A 192 -16.74 -33.98 12.00
N GLU A 193 -16.33 -35.00 12.78
CA GLU A 193 -15.07 -35.71 12.56
C GLU A 193 -15.02 -36.35 11.17
N LEU A 194 -16.08 -37.06 10.77
CA LEU A 194 -16.14 -37.71 9.45
C LEU A 194 -16.10 -36.68 8.30
N ILE A 195 -16.81 -35.58 8.42
CA ILE A 195 -16.81 -34.50 7.43
C ILE A 195 -15.41 -33.89 7.32
N CYS A 196 -14.76 -33.58 8.45
CA CYS A 196 -13.40 -33.06 8.49
C CYS A 196 -12.40 -34.06 7.90
N ALA A 197 -12.55 -35.34 8.22
CA ALA A 197 -11.70 -36.40 7.71
C ALA A 197 -11.80 -36.52 6.17
N ALA A 198 -13.02 -36.60 5.64
CA ALA A 198 -13.23 -36.64 4.19
C ALA A 198 -12.62 -35.40 3.50
N SER A 199 -12.84 -34.21 4.06
CA SER A 199 -12.27 -32.98 3.50
C SER A 199 -10.74 -32.97 3.54
N ASN A 200 -10.11 -33.55 4.59
CA ASN A 200 -8.65 -33.63 4.70
C ASN A 200 -8.07 -34.62 3.70
N CYS A 201 -8.72 -35.78 3.49
CA CYS A 201 -8.32 -36.74 2.45
C CYS A 201 -8.42 -36.10 1.05
N MET A 202 -9.51 -35.38 0.77
CA MET A 202 -9.65 -34.61 -0.48
C MET A 202 -8.55 -33.56 -0.65
N LYS A 203 -8.25 -32.78 0.38
CA LYS A 203 -7.18 -31.78 0.33
C LYS A 203 -5.83 -32.41 0.08
N PHE A 204 -5.53 -33.51 0.74
CA PHE A 204 -4.28 -34.22 0.55
C PHE A 204 -4.09 -34.67 -0.90
N ALA A 205 -5.15 -35.25 -1.50
CA ALA A 205 -5.09 -35.78 -2.85
C ALA A 205 -5.20 -34.70 -3.94
N PHE A 206 -6.12 -33.73 -3.79
CA PHE A 206 -6.53 -32.86 -4.89
C PHE A 206 -6.08 -31.41 -4.78
N ALA A 207 -5.65 -30.89 -3.61
CA ALA A 207 -5.43 -29.45 -3.43
C ALA A 207 -4.35 -28.87 -4.33
N SER A 208 -3.36 -29.66 -4.76
CA SER A 208 -2.32 -29.23 -5.69
C SER A 208 -2.78 -29.16 -7.15
N TYR A 209 -3.94 -29.72 -7.47
CA TYR A 209 -4.44 -29.89 -8.83
C TYR A 209 -5.73 -29.13 -9.11
N GLY A 210 -6.47 -28.77 -8.07
CA GLY A 210 -7.76 -28.13 -8.23
C GLY A 210 -8.36 -27.54 -6.97
N LYS A 211 -9.60 -27.11 -7.08
CA LYS A 211 -10.39 -26.53 -5.98
C LYS A 211 -11.36 -27.56 -5.43
N ILE A 212 -11.54 -27.54 -4.11
CA ILE A 212 -12.42 -28.45 -3.37
C ILE A 212 -13.52 -27.60 -2.74
N TYR A 213 -14.76 -27.94 -3.04
CA TYR A 213 -15.94 -27.24 -2.56
C TYR A 213 -16.78 -28.16 -1.68
N ARG A 214 -17.30 -27.65 -0.56
CA ARG A 214 -18.37 -28.28 0.19
C ARG A 214 -19.66 -27.57 -0.17
N ILE A 215 -20.56 -28.29 -0.86
CA ILE A 215 -21.79 -27.72 -1.42
C ILE A 215 -23.06 -28.08 -0.62
N GLY A 216 -22.96 -29.07 0.26
CA GLY A 216 -24.03 -29.57 1.12
C GLY A 216 -23.49 -30.08 2.45
N GLY A 217 -24.29 -30.77 3.23
CA GLY A 217 -23.91 -31.36 4.52
C GLY A 217 -22.75 -32.36 4.38
N ASP A 218 -22.91 -33.34 3.51
CA ASP A 218 -22.01 -34.43 3.17
C ASP A 218 -21.54 -34.39 1.72
N GLU A 219 -21.97 -33.38 0.94
CA GLU A 219 -21.70 -33.26 -0.47
C GLU A 219 -20.48 -32.34 -0.74
N PHE A 220 -19.57 -32.84 -1.56
CA PHE A 220 -18.40 -32.12 -2.00
C PHE A 220 -18.25 -32.17 -3.52
N VAL A 221 -17.57 -31.16 -4.07
CA VAL A 221 -17.16 -31.11 -5.48
C VAL A 221 -15.68 -30.83 -5.56
N VAL A 222 -14.98 -31.51 -6.45
CA VAL A 222 -13.62 -31.18 -6.83
C VAL A 222 -13.60 -30.81 -8.30
N TRP A 223 -13.01 -29.65 -8.61
CA TRP A 223 -12.76 -29.17 -9.96
C TRP A 223 -11.26 -29.11 -10.23
N ILE A 224 -10.78 -29.91 -11.18
CA ILE A 224 -9.38 -29.99 -11.58
C ILE A 224 -9.19 -29.37 -12.96
N GLN A 225 -8.14 -28.57 -13.13
CA GLN A 225 -7.74 -28.00 -14.44
C GLN A 225 -6.27 -28.32 -14.73
N ASN A 226 -5.96 -28.57 -16.02
CA ASN A 226 -4.59 -28.73 -16.53
C ASN A 226 -3.78 -29.90 -15.93
N SER A 227 -4.45 -30.88 -15.32
CA SER A 227 -3.77 -32.07 -14.75
C SER A 227 -4.60 -33.35 -14.91
N VAL A 228 -5.50 -33.36 -15.89
CA VAL A 228 -6.47 -34.46 -16.09
C VAL A 228 -5.79 -35.77 -16.52
N SER A 229 -4.66 -35.70 -17.17
CA SER A 229 -3.85 -36.87 -17.57
C SER A 229 -3.38 -37.73 -16.39
N ASN A 230 -3.21 -37.16 -15.20
CA ASN A 230 -2.77 -37.83 -13.98
C ASN A 230 -3.91 -38.20 -13.03
N LEU A 231 -5.17 -37.99 -13.45
CA LEU A 231 -6.32 -38.12 -12.57
C LEU A 231 -6.46 -39.50 -11.93
N ASP A 232 -6.21 -40.55 -12.69
CA ASP A 232 -6.33 -41.93 -12.19
C ASP A 232 -5.32 -42.18 -11.04
N SER A 233 -4.10 -41.65 -11.12
CA SER A 233 -3.12 -41.74 -10.05
C SER A 233 -3.53 -40.88 -8.84
N ILE A 234 -4.12 -39.70 -9.06
CA ILE A 234 -4.63 -38.82 -7.99
C ILE A 234 -5.79 -39.48 -7.25
N LEU A 235 -6.71 -40.15 -7.99
CA LEU A 235 -7.81 -40.93 -7.39
C LEU A 235 -7.28 -42.11 -6.57
N GLN A 236 -6.26 -42.82 -7.03
CA GLN A 236 -5.61 -43.89 -6.22
C GLN A 236 -5.05 -43.35 -4.91
N VAL A 237 -4.41 -42.16 -4.91
CA VAL A 237 -3.92 -41.54 -3.69
C VAL A 237 -5.10 -41.19 -2.78
N PHE A 238 -6.21 -40.66 -3.33
CA PHE A 238 -7.42 -40.35 -2.58
C PHE A 238 -8.00 -41.60 -1.92
N ASP A 239 -8.20 -42.70 -2.68
CA ASP A 239 -8.75 -43.97 -2.19
C ASP A 239 -7.87 -44.56 -1.10
N ALA A 240 -6.54 -44.57 -1.27
CA ALA A 240 -5.60 -45.02 -0.25
C ALA A 240 -5.71 -44.18 1.03
N THR A 241 -5.78 -42.83 0.89
CA THR A 241 -5.89 -41.93 2.04
C THR A 241 -7.20 -42.12 2.81
N VAL A 242 -8.30 -42.36 2.09
CA VAL A 242 -9.62 -42.69 2.68
C VAL A 242 -9.56 -44.06 3.41
N HIS A 243 -8.96 -45.04 2.78
CA HIS A 243 -8.84 -46.41 3.34
C HIS A 243 -7.99 -46.43 4.63
N ASP A 244 -6.89 -45.74 4.66
CA ASP A 244 -5.95 -45.72 5.78
C ASP A 244 -6.36 -44.77 6.91
N TRP A 245 -7.49 -44.07 6.77
CA TRP A 245 -7.92 -43.12 7.79
C TRP A 245 -8.53 -43.82 9.02
N HIS A 246 -8.13 -43.35 10.20
CA HIS A 246 -8.67 -43.75 11.48
C HIS A 246 -8.91 -42.54 12.37
N GLY A 247 -10.08 -42.45 12.98
CA GLY A 247 -10.52 -41.32 13.83
C GLY A 247 -10.76 -41.71 15.28
N LYS A 248 -11.22 -40.74 16.06
CA LYS A 248 -11.52 -40.89 17.47
C LYS A 248 -12.87 -41.59 17.70
N TYR A 249 -13.87 -41.22 16.89
CA TYR A 249 -15.24 -41.71 17.01
C TYR A 249 -15.57 -42.80 16.01
N SER A 250 -14.89 -42.83 14.88
CA SER A 250 -15.05 -43.86 13.85
C SER A 250 -13.70 -44.39 13.40
N ASN A 251 -13.63 -45.69 13.18
CA ASN A 251 -12.40 -46.36 12.71
C ASN A 251 -12.21 -46.27 11.18
N SER A 252 -13.19 -45.83 10.45
CA SER A 252 -13.12 -45.76 8.99
C SER A 252 -14.05 -44.68 8.47
N ILE A 253 -13.73 -44.15 7.29
CA ILE A 253 -14.63 -43.32 6.49
C ILE A 253 -14.87 -44.00 5.14
N SER A 254 -15.97 -43.64 4.51
CA SER A 254 -16.29 -44.07 3.15
C SER A 254 -16.84 -42.92 2.37
N VAL A 255 -16.34 -42.72 1.18
CA VAL A 255 -16.77 -41.65 0.27
C VAL A 255 -17.11 -42.24 -1.08
N SER A 256 -18.34 -42.01 -1.54
CA SER A 256 -18.76 -42.35 -2.90
C SER A 256 -18.46 -41.16 -3.82
N TYR A 257 -18.02 -41.45 -5.03
CA TYR A 257 -17.74 -40.39 -6.00
C TYR A 257 -18.04 -40.77 -7.44
N GLY A 258 -18.31 -39.74 -8.27
CA GLY A 258 -18.49 -39.85 -9.70
C GLY A 258 -17.64 -38.82 -10.44
N VAL A 259 -16.95 -39.28 -11.46
CA VAL A 259 -15.97 -38.47 -12.23
C VAL A 259 -16.47 -38.24 -13.62
N VAL A 260 -16.31 -36.99 -14.13
CA VAL A 260 -16.52 -36.60 -15.53
C VAL A 260 -15.29 -35.86 -16.03
N LYS A 261 -14.78 -36.23 -17.20
CA LYS A 261 -13.61 -35.62 -17.84
C LYS A 261 -14.01 -34.88 -19.10
N SER A 262 -13.34 -33.77 -19.40
CA SER A 262 -13.53 -33.00 -20.64
C SER A 262 -13.28 -33.80 -21.91
N SER A 263 -12.46 -34.86 -21.82
CA SER A 263 -12.13 -35.74 -22.95
C SER A 263 -13.23 -36.73 -23.31
N GLU A 264 -14.29 -36.88 -22.53
CA GLU A 264 -15.35 -37.88 -22.79
C GLU A 264 -16.31 -37.48 -23.91
N LYS A 265 -16.71 -36.22 -23.94
CA LYS A 265 -17.56 -35.59 -24.96
C LYS A 265 -17.53 -34.07 -24.80
N SER A 266 -18.10 -33.36 -25.78
CA SER A 266 -18.41 -31.92 -25.60
C SER A 266 -19.55 -31.75 -24.61
N PHE A 267 -19.39 -30.79 -23.70
CA PHE A 267 -20.41 -30.42 -22.72
C PHE A 267 -20.80 -28.95 -22.94
N ASP A 268 -22.09 -28.67 -22.93
CA ASP A 268 -22.64 -27.34 -23.17
C ASP A 268 -22.74 -26.50 -21.90
N SER A 269 -22.73 -27.14 -20.74
CA SER A 269 -22.90 -26.46 -19.44
C SER A 269 -22.34 -27.26 -18.26
N VAL A 270 -22.01 -26.54 -17.18
CA VAL A 270 -21.61 -27.15 -15.90
C VAL A 270 -22.76 -27.98 -15.30
N GLN A 271 -24.02 -27.60 -15.55
CA GLN A 271 -25.20 -28.32 -15.08
C GLN A 271 -25.27 -29.73 -15.70
N GLU A 272 -24.94 -29.89 -16.99
CA GLU A 272 -24.87 -31.19 -17.63
C GLU A 272 -23.75 -32.06 -17.01
N ILE A 273 -22.59 -31.43 -16.77
CA ILE A 273 -21.42 -32.09 -16.17
C ILE A 273 -21.75 -32.59 -14.75
N SER A 274 -22.29 -31.70 -13.91
CA SER A 274 -22.64 -32.05 -12.52
C SER A 274 -23.69 -33.17 -12.46
N LYS A 275 -24.72 -33.10 -13.32
CA LYS A 275 -25.76 -34.14 -13.37
C LYS A 275 -25.16 -35.52 -13.71
N LEU A 276 -24.26 -35.58 -14.68
CA LEU A 276 -23.61 -36.83 -15.06
C LEU A 276 -22.69 -37.36 -13.94
N ALA A 277 -21.96 -36.45 -13.27
CA ALA A 277 -21.10 -36.82 -12.15
C ALA A 277 -21.95 -37.36 -10.96
N ASP A 278 -23.09 -36.71 -10.66
CA ASP A 278 -23.98 -37.14 -9.60
C ASP A 278 -24.65 -38.51 -9.92
N GLU A 279 -25.01 -38.75 -11.17
CA GLU A 279 -25.51 -40.07 -11.60
C GLU A 279 -24.46 -41.17 -11.35
N ARG A 280 -23.19 -40.92 -11.66
CA ARG A 280 -22.08 -41.87 -11.43
C ARG A 280 -21.79 -42.05 -9.95
N MET A 281 -21.79 -40.99 -9.18
CA MET A 281 -21.64 -41.03 -7.73
C MET A 281 -22.75 -41.85 -7.06
N TYR A 282 -23.97 -41.66 -7.52
CA TYR A 282 -25.11 -42.43 -7.01
C TYR A 282 -25.03 -43.92 -7.31
N GLN A 283 -24.51 -44.33 -8.48
CA GLN A 283 -24.26 -45.73 -8.76
C GLN A 283 -23.16 -46.29 -7.83
N ASN A 284 -22.06 -45.59 -7.66
CA ASN A 284 -21.01 -45.96 -6.73
C ASN A 284 -21.51 -46.08 -5.29
N LYS A 285 -22.43 -45.20 -4.87
CA LYS A 285 -23.10 -45.24 -3.55
C LYS A 285 -23.99 -46.48 -3.38
N LYS A 286 -24.72 -46.86 -4.42
CA LYS A 286 -25.54 -48.11 -4.40
C LYS A 286 -24.68 -49.35 -4.25
N ASP A 287 -23.59 -49.42 -4.98
CA ASP A 287 -22.67 -50.57 -4.92
C ASP A 287 -22.07 -50.72 -3.52
N TYR A 288 -21.69 -49.60 -2.88
CA TYR A 288 -21.25 -49.58 -1.49
C TYR A 288 -22.28 -50.18 -0.52
N TYR A 289 -23.54 -49.71 -0.59
CA TYR A 289 -24.57 -50.22 0.33
C TYR A 289 -24.98 -51.67 0.05
N THR A 290 -24.91 -52.12 -1.19
CA THR A 290 -25.20 -53.52 -1.56
C THR A 290 -24.13 -54.45 -1.01
N THR A 291 -22.88 -54.08 -1.12
CA THR A 291 -21.73 -54.85 -0.59
C THR A 291 -21.71 -54.86 0.94
N SER A 292 -21.89 -53.68 1.57
CA SER A 292 -21.92 -53.56 3.03
C SER A 292 -23.11 -54.31 3.71
N CYS A 293 -24.25 -54.47 2.99
CA CYS A 293 -25.36 -55.25 3.48
C CYS A 293 -25.12 -56.79 3.40
N ASN A 294 -24.33 -57.23 2.45
CA ASN A 294 -23.97 -58.65 2.31
C ASN A 294 -22.95 -59.08 3.37
N ASP A 295 -22.00 -58.25 3.73
CA ASP A 295 -21.01 -58.52 4.80
C ASP A 295 -21.62 -58.64 6.21
N ARG A 296 -22.77 -58.01 6.45
CA ARG A 296 -23.48 -58.14 7.76
C ARG A 296 -24.37 -59.38 7.86
N ARG A 297 -24.50 -60.19 6.80
CA ARG A 297 -25.30 -61.43 6.75
C ARG A 297 -24.43 -62.67 6.70
N SER A 298 -23.11 -62.54 6.60
CA SER A 298 -22.12 -63.61 6.73
C SER A 298 -21.51 -63.59 8.15
#